data_77384e98d296cadff5f89ee4ab9907c4
#
_entry.id   77384e98d296cadff5f89ee4ab9907c4
#
_cell.length_a   1.000
_cell.length_b   1.000
_cell.length_c   1.000
_cell.angle_alpha   90.00
_cell.angle_beta   90.00
_cell.angle_gamma   90.00
#
_symmetry.space_group_name_H-M   'P 1'
#
loop_
_entity.id
_entity.type
_entity.pdbx_description
1 polymer ?
#
loop_
_entity_poly.entity_id
_entity_poly.type
_entity_poly.pdbx_seq_one_letter_code
_entity_poly.pdbx_strand_id
1 'polypeptide(L)'
;MHTLYIYATRRLWAAALLLLCLPTLTAQEPVPALSLDSCHAWAQSRHPTAKRYALTDQSEADAASNAAKGALPQLMMAGQATLQSASTHIPFTLPGIDLPEIAKDQYRLYAEAVQPLTDLLTVRDNVRLAHADAAAERSRVDVEMHSLKARVNSLFFGILAVDEQARLAASLCDDLRAGIGRADTAAAHGVALRSAGDALRAELLGAEQRIAELQATRRTYVATLALLIGRKLTDDVRLDRPAEPSAMHAEEIRRPELRLFESQKAVLGVRRRLLTDANLPHVSLFVQGGYGRPALNMLDNDFKPYALGGIRLSWNIAGLYTYRKQRHLLDVNARTLDVQRDAFLLETRMTLTRQETEMEKLRRLVTSDAEIIRLRERVKESARNQLQFGTATANDYIQYVNAEHRARLSMALHELQLLWEAYNHRTTLGE
;
A
#
# COMPACT_ATOMS: atom_id res chain seq x y z
N MET A 1 36.32 59.50 45.88
CA MET A 1 35.93 58.06 45.93
C MET A 1 34.87 57.62 44.90
N HIS A 2 34.23 58.54 44.18
CA HIS A 2 33.14 58.15 43.20
C HIS A 2 33.62 57.74 41.80
N THR A 3 34.83 58.10 41.39
CA THR A 3 35.36 57.83 40.02
C THR A 3 35.97 56.47 39.84
N LEU A 4 36.37 55.78 40.90
CA LEU A 4 36.93 54.41 40.83
C LEU A 4 35.88 53.31 40.70
N TYR A 5 34.64 53.58 41.15
CA TYR A 5 33.56 52.60 41.10
C TYR A 5 32.97 52.44 39.69
N ILE A 6 32.99 53.45 38.85
CA ILE A 6 32.45 53.44 37.46
C ILE A 6 33.37 52.67 36.49
N TYR A 7 34.67 52.67 36.75
CA TYR A 7 35.64 51.94 35.90
C TYR A 7 35.66 50.43 36.19
N ALA A 8 35.38 50.00 37.42
CA ALA A 8 35.31 48.59 37.80
C ALA A 8 34.05 47.91 37.26
N THR A 9 32.90 48.60 37.29
CA THR A 9 31.62 48.05 36.74
C THR A 9 31.63 47.98 35.23
N ARG A 10 32.24 48.90 34.50
CA ARG A 10 32.38 48.86 33.03
C ARG A 10 33.27 47.70 32.52
N ARG A 11 34.33 47.34 33.27
CA ARG A 11 35.20 46.20 32.93
C ARG A 11 34.51 44.83 33.19
N LEU A 12 33.68 44.75 34.20
CA LEU A 12 32.89 43.56 34.51
C LEU A 12 31.80 43.32 33.45
N TRP A 13 31.16 44.39 32.95
CA TRP A 13 30.16 44.27 31.88
C TRP A 13 30.79 43.96 30.53
N ALA A 14 32.00 44.45 30.23
CA ALA A 14 32.73 44.12 29.02
C ALA A 14 33.21 42.65 29.02
N ALA A 15 33.65 42.14 30.18
CA ALA A 15 34.00 40.71 30.33
C ALA A 15 32.78 39.78 30.24
N ALA A 16 31.62 40.20 30.76
CA ALA A 16 30.37 39.45 30.65
C ALA A 16 29.83 39.40 29.21
N LEU A 17 30.00 40.48 28.42
CA LEU A 17 29.62 40.51 27.00
C LEU A 17 30.54 39.65 26.10
N LEU A 18 31.82 39.49 26.45
CA LEU A 18 32.77 38.67 25.71
C LEU A 18 32.57 37.15 25.96
N LEU A 19 31.99 36.78 27.12
CA LEU A 19 31.65 35.38 27.42
C LEU A 19 30.35 34.93 26.71
N LEU A 20 29.49 35.84 26.21
CA LEU A 20 28.26 35.52 25.50
C LEU A 20 28.49 35.31 23.97
N CYS A 21 29.69 35.59 23.47
CA CYS A 21 30.06 35.34 22.05
C CYS A 21 30.95 34.11 21.86
N LEU A 22 30.91 33.13 22.75
CA LEU A 22 31.42 31.82 22.40
C LEU A 22 30.50 31.23 21.32
N PRO A 23 31.00 31.01 20.08
CA PRO A 23 30.20 30.25 19.12
C PRO A 23 29.89 28.92 19.80
N THR A 24 28.64 28.64 20.07
CA THR A 24 28.20 27.30 20.35
C THR A 24 28.69 26.48 19.16
N LEU A 25 29.81 25.74 19.33
CA LEU A 25 30.10 24.60 18.48
C LEU A 25 28.88 23.70 18.65
N THR A 26 27.90 23.88 17.78
CA THR A 26 26.91 22.86 17.53
C THR A 26 27.72 21.69 17.02
N ALA A 27 28.06 20.77 17.92
CA ALA A 27 28.45 19.43 17.52
C ALA A 27 27.33 19.02 16.56
N GLN A 28 27.67 18.88 15.27
CA GLN A 28 26.76 18.35 14.28
C GLN A 28 26.40 16.97 14.81
N GLU A 29 25.20 16.86 15.41
CA GLU A 29 24.68 15.54 15.80
C GLU A 29 24.85 14.65 14.55
N PRO A 30 25.48 13.50 14.70
CA PRO A 30 25.65 12.60 13.58
C PRO A 30 24.26 12.37 12.99
N VAL A 31 24.08 12.72 11.72
CA VAL A 31 22.80 12.52 11.01
C VAL A 31 22.39 11.08 11.30
N PRO A 32 21.27 10.85 12.03
CA PRO A 32 20.91 9.51 12.44
C PRO A 32 20.79 8.66 11.19
N ALA A 33 21.57 7.57 11.15
CA ALA A 33 21.52 6.68 10.02
C ALA A 33 20.10 6.15 9.87
N LEU A 34 19.63 6.05 8.64
CA LEU A 34 18.26 5.69 8.32
C LEU A 34 18.08 4.17 8.42
N SER A 35 17.23 3.72 9.33
CA SER A 35 16.91 2.29 9.48
C SER A 35 15.81 1.84 8.52
N LEU A 36 15.82 0.55 8.16
CA LEU A 36 14.80 -0.07 7.31
C LEU A 36 13.40 0.01 7.94
N ASP A 37 13.29 -0.21 9.25
CA ASP A 37 12.01 -0.14 9.97
C ASP A 37 11.42 1.27 9.94
N SER A 38 12.26 2.31 10.06
CA SER A 38 11.83 3.70 9.90
C SER A 38 11.30 3.97 8.50
N CYS A 39 11.95 3.42 7.46
CA CYS A 39 11.48 3.53 6.08
C CYS A 39 10.12 2.86 5.90
N HIS A 40 9.91 1.66 6.46
CA HIS A 40 8.61 0.97 6.43
C HIS A 40 7.53 1.80 7.12
N ALA A 41 7.78 2.29 8.34
CA ALA A 41 6.83 3.10 9.09
C ALA A 41 6.43 4.39 8.35
N TRP A 42 7.39 5.09 7.75
CA TRP A 42 7.11 6.31 6.99
C TRP A 42 6.40 6.01 5.67
N ALA A 43 6.78 4.96 4.95
CA ALA A 43 6.06 4.54 3.75
C ALA A 43 4.60 4.23 4.09
N GLN A 44 4.33 3.49 5.17
CA GLN A 44 2.97 3.16 5.59
C GLN A 44 2.15 4.39 6.01
N SER A 45 2.75 5.32 6.76
CA SER A 45 2.01 6.48 7.29
C SER A 45 1.81 7.61 6.28
N ARG A 46 2.71 7.77 5.29
CA ARG A 46 2.74 8.93 4.37
C ARG A 46 2.33 8.60 2.94
N HIS A 47 2.26 7.33 2.58
CA HIS A 47 1.83 6.94 1.24
C HIS A 47 0.39 7.41 0.97
N PRO A 48 0.09 7.93 -0.22
CA PRO A 48 -1.26 8.42 -0.56
C PRO A 48 -2.36 7.38 -0.33
N THR A 49 -2.09 6.10 -0.52
CA THR A 49 -3.03 4.99 -0.28
C THR A 49 -3.50 4.95 1.18
N ALA A 50 -2.69 5.40 2.16
CA ALA A 50 -3.10 5.45 3.56
C ALA A 50 -4.34 6.34 3.80
N LYS A 51 -4.55 7.37 2.96
CA LYS A 51 -5.74 8.23 3.05
C LYS A 51 -7.04 7.47 2.72
N ARG A 52 -6.95 6.34 2.02
CA ARG A 52 -8.13 5.53 1.68
C ARG A 52 -8.81 4.93 2.92
N TYR A 53 -8.07 4.69 4.02
CA TYR A 53 -8.71 4.26 5.28
C TYR A 53 -9.77 5.26 5.75
N ALA A 54 -9.41 6.54 5.85
CA ALA A 54 -10.34 7.58 6.28
C ALA A 54 -11.50 7.78 5.29
N LEU A 55 -11.26 7.66 3.99
CA LEU A 55 -12.31 7.73 2.97
C LEU A 55 -13.24 6.52 3.03
N THR A 56 -12.72 5.33 3.32
CA THR A 56 -13.53 4.13 3.52
C THR A 56 -14.40 4.26 4.77
N ASP A 57 -13.87 4.82 5.87
CA ASP A 57 -14.63 5.06 7.09
C ASP A 57 -15.78 6.08 6.87
N GLN A 58 -15.53 7.15 6.10
CA GLN A 58 -16.58 8.10 5.72
C GLN A 58 -17.65 7.43 4.84
N SER A 59 -17.22 6.68 3.82
CA SER A 59 -18.13 5.95 2.93
C SER A 59 -18.99 4.93 3.69
N GLU A 60 -18.37 4.22 4.66
CA GLU A 60 -19.10 3.29 5.53
C GLU A 60 -20.17 3.99 6.36
N ALA A 61 -19.80 5.11 7.01
CA ALA A 61 -20.74 5.88 7.84
C ALA A 61 -21.94 6.38 7.01
N ASP A 62 -21.68 6.92 5.82
CA ASP A 62 -22.72 7.42 4.92
C ASP A 62 -23.58 6.27 4.38
N ALA A 63 -22.99 5.17 3.94
CA ALA A 63 -23.71 4.01 3.41
C ALA A 63 -24.57 3.35 4.50
N ALA A 64 -24.03 3.15 5.71
CA ALA A 64 -24.77 2.61 6.84
C ALA A 64 -25.93 3.54 7.28
N SER A 65 -25.67 4.86 7.35
CA SER A 65 -26.68 5.85 7.66
C SER A 65 -27.80 5.87 6.61
N ASN A 66 -27.44 5.84 5.32
CA ASN A 66 -28.42 5.80 4.23
C ASN A 66 -29.24 4.51 4.25
N ALA A 67 -28.59 3.36 4.48
CA ALA A 67 -29.29 2.09 4.63
C ALA A 67 -30.27 2.10 5.83
N ALA A 68 -29.87 2.67 6.98
CA ALA A 68 -30.71 2.78 8.17
C ALA A 68 -31.96 3.67 7.93
N LYS A 69 -31.86 4.68 7.06
CA LYS A 69 -33.01 5.52 6.69
C LYS A 69 -34.12 4.74 5.98
N GLY A 70 -33.84 3.57 5.42
CA GLY A 70 -34.87 2.66 4.90
C GLY A 70 -35.89 2.20 5.94
N ALA A 71 -35.62 2.38 7.24
CA ALA A 71 -36.56 2.13 8.33
C ALA A 71 -37.57 3.28 8.51
N LEU A 72 -37.33 4.45 7.91
CA LEU A 72 -38.24 5.61 8.03
C LEU A 72 -39.45 5.45 7.13
N PRO A 73 -40.59 6.08 7.48
CA PRO A 73 -41.74 6.17 6.58
C PRO A 73 -41.37 6.74 5.23
N GLN A 74 -41.72 6.08 4.17
CA GLN A 74 -41.54 6.56 2.79
C GLN A 74 -42.71 7.48 2.44
N LEU A 75 -42.39 8.71 2.07
CA LEU A 75 -43.38 9.73 1.66
C LEU A 75 -43.37 9.83 0.16
N MET A 76 -44.55 9.70 -0.45
CA MET A 76 -44.76 9.85 -1.90
C MET A 76 -45.88 10.81 -2.15
N MET A 77 -45.74 11.66 -3.14
CA MET A 77 -46.81 12.48 -3.69
C MET A 77 -47.06 12.06 -5.15
N ALA A 78 -48.28 11.76 -5.48
CA ALA A 78 -48.66 11.32 -6.81
C ALA A 78 -49.94 12.02 -7.30
N GLY A 79 -49.96 12.29 -8.60
CA GLY A 79 -51.13 12.81 -9.29
C GLY A 79 -51.50 11.90 -10.45
N GLN A 80 -52.81 11.70 -10.65
CA GLN A 80 -53.32 10.87 -11.72
C GLN A 80 -54.51 11.59 -12.39
N ALA A 81 -54.51 11.68 -13.71
CA ALA A 81 -55.65 12.07 -14.52
C ALA A 81 -55.96 10.90 -15.46
N THR A 82 -57.19 10.42 -15.44
CA THR A 82 -57.64 9.32 -16.31
C THR A 82 -58.91 9.66 -17.05
N LEU A 83 -58.98 9.17 -18.28
CA LEU A 83 -60.20 9.23 -19.10
C LEU A 83 -60.71 7.81 -19.31
N GLN A 84 -61.93 7.52 -18.91
CA GLN A 84 -62.55 6.21 -18.99
C GLN A 84 -63.47 6.13 -20.23
N SER A 85 -63.48 4.96 -20.88
CA SER A 85 -64.37 4.71 -22.03
C SER A 85 -65.85 4.63 -21.63
N ALA A 86 -66.08 4.22 -20.36
CA ALA A 86 -67.43 4.11 -19.80
C ALA A 86 -67.47 4.72 -18.38
N SER A 87 -68.53 5.33 -17.98
CA SER A 87 -68.79 5.80 -16.60
C SER A 87 -69.47 4.72 -15.77
N THR A 88 -69.27 4.75 -14.45
CA THR A 88 -70.07 3.94 -13.55
C THR A 88 -71.49 4.42 -13.51
N HIS A 89 -72.43 3.55 -13.80
CA HIS A 89 -73.87 3.88 -13.73
C HIS A 89 -74.58 2.78 -12.90
N ILE A 90 -75.68 3.17 -12.28
CA ILE A 90 -76.54 2.25 -11.58
C ILE A 90 -77.46 1.57 -12.55
N PRO A 91 -77.58 0.25 -12.69
CA PRO A 91 -78.25 -0.46 -13.76
C PRO A 91 -79.83 -0.47 -13.61
N PHE A 92 -80.37 0.33 -12.74
CA PHE A 92 -81.80 0.47 -12.57
C PHE A 92 -82.19 1.91 -12.34
N THR A 93 -83.41 2.32 -12.88
CA THR A 93 -83.99 3.65 -12.71
C THR A 93 -85.02 3.60 -11.60
N LEU A 94 -84.96 4.49 -10.62
CA LEU A 94 -85.92 4.65 -9.57
C LEU A 94 -86.93 5.77 -10.06
N PRO A 95 -88.26 5.53 -10.07
CA PRO A 95 -89.22 6.55 -10.45
C PRO A 95 -89.11 7.78 -9.53
N GLY A 96 -88.77 8.93 -10.15
CA GLY A 96 -88.69 10.22 -9.44
C GLY A 96 -87.35 10.54 -8.83
N ILE A 97 -86.29 9.77 -9.08
CA ILE A 97 -84.91 10.02 -8.63
C ILE A 97 -83.99 10.10 -9.84
N ASP A 98 -83.46 11.30 -10.13
CA ASP A 98 -82.45 11.51 -11.16
C ASP A 98 -81.06 11.21 -10.57
N LEU A 99 -80.44 10.14 -11.03
CA LEU A 99 -79.14 9.74 -10.54
C LEU A 99 -78.07 10.51 -11.36
N PRO A 100 -77.12 11.15 -10.71
CA PRO A 100 -76.11 11.91 -11.42
C PRO A 100 -75.19 10.99 -12.26
N GLU A 101 -75.01 11.32 -13.54
CA GLU A 101 -74.01 10.68 -14.40
C GLU A 101 -72.60 11.02 -13.90
N ILE A 102 -71.81 9.99 -13.67
CA ILE A 102 -70.44 10.19 -13.26
C ILE A 102 -69.58 10.58 -14.45
N ALA A 103 -68.74 11.61 -14.29
CA ALA A 103 -67.84 12.05 -15.32
C ALA A 103 -66.82 10.95 -15.72
N LYS A 104 -66.55 10.85 -17.03
CA LYS A 104 -65.61 9.90 -17.59
C LYS A 104 -64.17 10.30 -17.27
N ASP A 105 -63.92 11.58 -16.98
CA ASP A 105 -62.61 12.11 -16.57
C ASP A 105 -62.48 12.07 -15.05
N GLN A 106 -61.40 11.49 -14.56
CA GLN A 106 -61.11 11.38 -13.15
C GLN A 106 -59.76 12.00 -12.82
N TYR A 107 -59.69 12.68 -11.69
CA TYR A 107 -58.47 13.36 -11.22
C TYR A 107 -58.22 13.00 -9.77
N ARG A 108 -57.00 12.66 -9.44
CA ARG A 108 -56.56 12.37 -8.06
C ARG A 108 -55.19 12.99 -7.84
N LEU A 109 -55.06 13.79 -6.81
CA LEU A 109 -53.78 14.22 -6.25
C LEU A 109 -53.73 13.74 -4.80
N TYR A 110 -52.70 12.99 -4.44
CA TYR A 110 -52.58 12.44 -3.09
C TYR A 110 -51.15 12.39 -2.59
N ALA A 111 -51.00 12.47 -1.26
CA ALA A 111 -49.78 12.12 -0.56
C ALA A 111 -49.99 10.81 0.18
N GLU A 112 -49.03 9.91 0.09
CA GLU A 112 -49.02 8.62 0.77
C GLU A 112 -47.79 8.50 1.66
N ALA A 113 -47.96 8.11 2.92
CA ALA A 113 -46.90 7.71 3.82
C ALA A 113 -46.97 6.19 3.99
N VAL A 114 -45.89 5.50 3.68
CA VAL A 114 -45.77 4.03 3.80
C VAL A 114 -44.70 3.71 4.79
N GLN A 115 -45.05 3.00 5.88
CA GLN A 115 -44.12 2.46 6.86
C GLN A 115 -43.94 0.96 6.61
N PRO A 116 -42.78 0.53 6.08
CA PRO A 116 -42.48 -0.89 5.95
C PRO A 116 -42.28 -1.52 7.33
N LEU A 117 -42.87 -2.69 7.57
CA LEU A 117 -42.74 -3.44 8.82
C LEU A 117 -41.76 -4.61 8.68
N THR A 118 -41.91 -5.41 7.64
CA THR A 118 -41.01 -6.57 7.38
C THR A 118 -39.68 -6.17 6.81
N ASP A 119 -39.59 -5.05 6.09
CA ASP A 119 -38.35 -4.57 5.47
C ASP A 119 -37.32 -4.07 6.48
N LEU A 120 -37.69 -3.97 7.77
CA LEU A 120 -36.74 -3.70 8.86
C LEU A 120 -35.63 -4.74 8.92
N LEU A 121 -35.90 -6.00 8.54
CA LEU A 121 -34.87 -7.05 8.41
C LEU A 121 -33.92 -6.73 7.25
N THR A 122 -34.46 -6.35 6.10
CA THR A 122 -33.70 -5.92 4.91
C THR A 122 -32.84 -4.69 5.21
N VAL A 123 -33.38 -3.71 5.95
CA VAL A 123 -32.64 -2.52 6.40
C VAL A 123 -31.44 -2.92 7.25
N ARG A 124 -31.65 -3.79 8.23
CA ARG A 124 -30.57 -4.31 9.09
C ARG A 124 -29.48 -5.00 8.28
N ASP A 125 -29.85 -5.84 7.31
CA ASP A 125 -28.89 -6.55 6.48
C ASP A 125 -28.23 -5.65 5.43
N ASN A 126 -28.88 -4.56 4.97
CA ASN A 126 -28.24 -3.52 4.18
C ASN A 126 -27.18 -2.73 4.97
N VAL A 127 -27.45 -2.40 6.25
CA VAL A 127 -26.44 -1.81 7.15
C VAL A 127 -25.26 -2.77 7.34
N ARG A 128 -25.53 -4.05 7.55
CA ARG A 128 -24.46 -5.07 7.64
C ARG A 128 -23.67 -5.19 6.35
N LEU A 129 -24.32 -5.04 5.19
CA LEU A 129 -23.63 -5.04 3.90
C LEU A 129 -22.67 -3.87 3.81
N ALA A 130 -23.08 -2.67 4.20
CA ALA A 130 -22.22 -1.49 4.20
C ALA A 130 -20.97 -1.71 5.07
N HIS A 131 -21.13 -2.28 6.27
CA HIS A 131 -20.00 -2.64 7.13
C HIS A 131 -19.11 -3.73 6.53
N ALA A 132 -19.69 -4.75 5.91
CA ALA A 132 -18.92 -5.84 5.29
C ALA A 132 -18.15 -5.36 4.05
N ASP A 133 -18.75 -4.52 3.20
CA ASP A 133 -18.09 -3.94 2.03
C ASP A 133 -16.92 -3.02 2.47
N ALA A 134 -17.12 -2.21 3.51
CA ALA A 134 -16.05 -1.37 4.07
C ALA A 134 -14.91 -2.22 4.67
N ALA A 135 -15.22 -3.31 5.37
CA ALA A 135 -14.20 -4.23 5.89
C ALA A 135 -13.40 -4.90 4.76
N ALA A 136 -14.04 -5.28 3.66
CA ALA A 136 -13.37 -5.83 2.48
C ALA A 136 -12.48 -4.77 1.80
N GLU A 137 -12.93 -3.51 1.73
CA GLU A 137 -12.13 -2.42 1.18
C GLU A 137 -10.92 -2.09 2.07
N ARG A 138 -11.07 -2.06 3.41
CA ARG A 138 -9.92 -1.91 4.33
C ARG A 138 -8.91 -3.03 4.12
N SER A 139 -9.37 -4.28 4.03
CA SER A 139 -8.48 -5.43 3.78
C SER A 139 -7.76 -5.31 2.41
N ARG A 140 -8.40 -4.73 1.40
CA ARG A 140 -7.76 -4.43 0.10
C ARG A 140 -6.66 -3.38 0.25
N VAL A 141 -6.92 -2.32 1.01
CA VAL A 141 -5.91 -1.31 1.33
C VAL A 141 -4.75 -1.94 2.11
N ASP A 142 -5.01 -2.84 3.07
CA ASP A 142 -3.97 -3.57 3.80
C ASP A 142 -3.04 -4.35 2.86
N VAL A 143 -3.59 -5.02 1.82
CA VAL A 143 -2.80 -5.74 0.80
C VAL A 143 -1.91 -4.77 0.01
N GLU A 144 -2.47 -3.65 -0.44
CA GLU A 144 -1.70 -2.62 -1.16
C GLU A 144 -0.58 -2.04 -0.29
N MET A 145 -0.88 -1.72 0.97
CA MET A 145 0.09 -1.21 1.94
C MET A 145 1.18 -2.23 2.27
N HIS A 146 0.84 -3.52 2.35
CA HIS A 146 1.81 -4.58 2.54
C HIS A 146 2.80 -4.68 1.37
N SER A 147 2.33 -4.51 0.13
CA SER A 147 3.18 -4.54 -1.06
C SER A 147 4.27 -3.45 -1.07
N LEU A 148 4.07 -2.34 -0.32
CA LEU A 148 5.07 -1.28 -0.19
C LEU A 148 6.33 -1.77 0.54
N LYS A 149 6.22 -2.73 1.47
CA LYS A 149 7.37 -3.28 2.18
C LYS A 149 8.41 -3.86 1.22
N ALA A 150 7.97 -4.65 0.25
CA ALA A 150 8.87 -5.23 -0.75
C ALA A 150 9.57 -4.15 -1.61
N ARG A 151 8.86 -3.06 -1.95
CA ARG A 151 9.44 -1.94 -2.70
C ARG A 151 10.46 -1.17 -1.88
N VAL A 152 10.16 -0.92 -0.59
CA VAL A 152 11.10 -0.29 0.34
C VAL A 152 12.35 -1.16 0.49
N ASN A 153 12.18 -2.48 0.71
CA ASN A 153 13.29 -3.43 0.80
C ASN A 153 14.19 -3.34 -0.44
N SER A 154 13.62 -3.41 -1.64
CA SER A 154 14.37 -3.37 -2.90
C SER A 154 15.20 -2.09 -3.04
N LEU A 155 14.65 -0.92 -2.72
CA LEU A 155 15.37 0.34 -2.79
C LEU A 155 16.42 0.46 -1.70
N PHE A 156 16.09 0.09 -0.47
CA PHE A 156 17.00 0.17 0.67
C PHE A 156 18.23 -0.72 0.48
N PHE A 157 18.04 -1.99 0.16
CA PHE A 157 19.15 -2.92 -0.12
C PHE A 157 19.87 -2.58 -1.43
N GLY A 158 19.17 -2.00 -2.40
CA GLY A 158 19.78 -1.46 -3.61
C GLY A 158 20.77 -0.33 -3.32
N ILE A 159 20.44 0.60 -2.43
CA ILE A 159 21.35 1.67 -1.99
C ILE A 159 22.56 1.06 -1.27
N LEU A 160 22.34 0.15 -0.31
CA LEU A 160 23.43 -0.52 0.41
C LEU A 160 24.39 -1.25 -0.55
N ALA A 161 23.84 -1.92 -1.57
CA ALA A 161 24.66 -2.62 -2.57
C ALA A 161 25.48 -1.65 -3.42
N VAL A 162 24.91 -0.52 -3.81
CA VAL A 162 25.64 0.51 -4.57
C VAL A 162 26.69 1.21 -3.72
N ASP A 163 26.39 1.48 -2.44
CA ASP A 163 27.38 2.06 -1.49
C ASP A 163 28.57 1.14 -1.30
N GLU A 164 28.34 -0.16 -1.15
CA GLU A 164 29.40 -1.14 -0.99
C GLU A 164 30.24 -1.32 -2.27
N GLN A 165 29.58 -1.34 -3.44
CA GLN A 165 30.28 -1.34 -4.72
C GLN A 165 31.18 -0.10 -4.90
N ALA A 166 30.68 1.08 -4.55
CA ALA A 166 31.42 2.32 -4.64
C ALA A 166 32.61 2.34 -3.67
N ARG A 167 32.44 1.85 -2.44
CA ARG A 167 33.50 1.70 -1.44
C ARG A 167 34.64 0.78 -1.93
N LEU A 168 34.26 -0.36 -2.51
CA LEU A 168 35.24 -1.32 -3.04
C LEU A 168 35.94 -0.77 -4.29
N ALA A 169 35.22 -0.06 -5.18
CA ALA A 169 35.83 0.58 -6.34
C ALA A 169 36.81 1.68 -5.93
N ALA A 170 36.53 2.43 -4.85
CA ALA A 170 37.49 3.40 -4.31
C ALA A 170 38.76 2.70 -3.79
N SER A 171 38.63 1.57 -3.09
CA SER A 171 39.80 0.76 -2.67
C SER A 171 40.62 0.26 -3.86
N LEU A 172 39.95 -0.13 -4.97
CA LEU A 172 40.64 -0.50 -6.21
C LEU A 172 41.43 0.68 -6.78
N CYS A 173 40.86 1.89 -6.79
CA CYS A 173 41.57 3.09 -7.23
C CYS A 173 42.84 3.33 -6.41
N ASP A 174 42.80 3.12 -5.09
CA ASP A 174 43.94 3.30 -4.23
C ASP A 174 45.04 2.24 -4.50
N ASP A 175 44.70 0.97 -4.72
CA ASP A 175 45.60 -0.08 -5.14
C ASP A 175 46.28 0.26 -6.50
N LEU A 176 45.51 0.76 -7.46
CA LEU A 176 46.00 1.15 -8.78
C LEU A 176 46.92 2.38 -8.70
N ARG A 177 46.59 3.40 -7.91
CA ARG A 177 47.49 4.56 -7.67
C ARG A 177 48.83 4.15 -7.07
N ALA A 178 48.76 3.26 -6.08
CA ALA A 178 49.99 2.68 -5.51
C ALA A 178 50.80 1.87 -6.55
N GLY A 179 50.12 1.16 -7.45
CA GLY A 179 50.75 0.45 -8.58
C GLY A 179 51.43 1.37 -9.57
N ILE A 180 50.76 2.48 -9.92
CA ILE A 180 51.32 3.52 -10.82
C ILE A 180 52.63 4.09 -10.27
N GLY A 181 52.62 4.48 -8.97
CA GLY A 181 53.85 4.97 -8.31
C GLY A 181 55.02 4.00 -8.39
N ARG A 182 54.75 2.69 -8.21
CA ARG A 182 55.81 1.65 -8.35
C ARG A 182 56.26 1.49 -9.80
N ALA A 183 55.33 1.45 -10.76
CA ALA A 183 55.67 1.33 -12.19
C ALA A 183 56.49 2.53 -12.71
N ASP A 184 56.12 3.74 -12.29
CA ASP A 184 56.85 4.97 -12.67
C ASP A 184 58.24 5.00 -12.09
N THR A 185 58.41 4.56 -10.82
CA THR A 185 59.73 4.41 -10.18
C THR A 185 60.59 3.39 -10.93
N ALA A 186 60.05 2.23 -11.25
CA ALA A 186 60.74 1.18 -11.97
C ALA A 186 61.14 1.65 -13.41
N ALA A 187 60.27 2.40 -14.07
CA ALA A 187 60.56 2.98 -15.37
C ALA A 187 61.67 4.06 -15.30
N ALA A 188 61.69 4.88 -14.25
CA ALA A 188 62.75 5.90 -14.05
C ALA A 188 64.11 5.25 -13.81
N HIS A 189 64.17 4.06 -13.21
CA HIS A 189 65.40 3.28 -13.05
C HIS A 189 65.73 2.37 -14.25
N GLY A 190 64.95 2.42 -15.33
CA GLY A 190 65.19 1.62 -16.53
C GLY A 190 64.84 0.12 -16.40
N VAL A 191 64.14 -0.27 -15.33
CA VAL A 191 63.77 -1.67 -15.03
C VAL A 191 62.40 -2.03 -15.65
N ALA A 192 61.52 -1.04 -15.98
CA ALA A 192 60.23 -1.26 -16.57
C ALA A 192 59.99 -0.29 -17.77
N LEU A 193 59.05 -0.65 -18.65
CA LEU A 193 58.59 0.21 -19.74
C LEU A 193 57.65 1.31 -19.23
N ARG A 194 57.67 2.50 -19.84
CA ARG A 194 56.69 3.57 -19.52
C ARG A 194 55.24 3.17 -19.78
N SER A 195 55.02 2.32 -20.77
CA SER A 195 53.69 1.76 -21.09
C SER A 195 53.05 0.98 -19.91
N ALA A 196 53.83 0.51 -18.96
CA ALA A 196 53.34 -0.15 -17.73
C ALA A 196 52.55 0.84 -16.85
N GLY A 197 53.07 2.09 -16.69
CA GLY A 197 52.34 3.15 -15.97
C GLY A 197 51.06 3.58 -16.70
N ASP A 198 51.15 3.67 -18.03
CA ASP A 198 49.97 4.09 -18.84
C ASP A 198 48.84 3.03 -18.81
N ALA A 199 49.16 1.74 -18.80
CA ALA A 199 48.17 0.66 -18.62
C ALA A 199 47.46 0.76 -17.28
N LEU A 200 48.18 1.01 -16.19
CA LEU A 200 47.58 1.22 -14.86
C LEU A 200 46.77 2.51 -14.77
N ARG A 201 47.16 3.58 -15.44
CA ARG A 201 46.36 4.83 -15.52
C ARG A 201 45.05 4.62 -16.28
N ALA A 202 45.05 3.87 -17.37
CA ALA A 202 43.86 3.54 -18.13
C ALA A 202 42.86 2.75 -17.27
N GLU A 203 43.35 1.77 -16.48
CA GLU A 203 42.51 0.98 -15.52
C GLU A 203 41.98 1.87 -14.41
N LEU A 204 42.78 2.78 -13.87
CA LEU A 204 42.33 3.73 -12.84
C LEU A 204 41.19 4.61 -13.38
N LEU A 205 41.30 5.15 -14.58
CA LEU A 205 40.24 5.96 -15.22
C LEU A 205 38.95 5.14 -15.37
N GLY A 206 39.06 3.85 -15.76
CA GLY A 206 37.92 2.93 -15.83
C GLY A 206 37.23 2.72 -14.47
N ALA A 207 38.02 2.55 -13.39
CA ALA A 207 37.50 2.44 -12.04
C ALA A 207 36.83 3.76 -11.56
N GLU A 208 37.39 4.92 -11.88
CA GLU A 208 36.79 6.23 -11.57
C GLU A 208 35.49 6.46 -12.33
N GLN A 209 35.39 6.07 -13.61
CA GLN A 209 34.13 6.06 -14.36
C GLN A 209 33.08 5.20 -13.68
N ARG A 210 33.46 4.00 -13.21
CA ARG A 210 32.55 3.10 -12.49
C ARG A 210 32.01 3.74 -11.22
N ILE A 211 32.84 4.46 -10.46
CA ILE A 211 32.40 5.20 -9.27
C ILE A 211 31.35 6.27 -9.66
N ALA A 212 31.59 7.02 -10.74
CA ALA A 212 30.64 8.03 -11.20
C ALA A 212 29.27 7.42 -11.59
N GLU A 213 29.25 6.27 -12.28
CA GLU A 213 28.02 5.53 -12.61
C GLU A 213 27.27 5.07 -11.32
N LEU A 214 28.02 4.53 -10.35
CA LEU A 214 27.45 4.08 -9.08
C LEU A 214 26.85 5.25 -8.30
N GLN A 215 27.53 6.41 -8.27
CA GLN A 215 26.99 7.62 -7.63
C GLN A 215 25.71 8.12 -8.30
N ALA A 216 25.60 8.06 -9.63
CA ALA A 216 24.38 8.40 -10.35
C ALA A 216 23.23 7.42 -10.01
N THR A 217 23.53 6.13 -9.98
CA THR A 217 22.56 5.09 -9.58
C THR A 217 22.10 5.29 -8.15
N ARG A 218 23.02 5.57 -7.23
CA ARG A 218 22.72 5.87 -5.83
C ARG A 218 21.72 7.03 -5.70
N ARG A 219 22.01 8.16 -6.38
CA ARG A 219 21.11 9.33 -6.38
C ARG A 219 19.71 8.96 -6.83
N THR A 220 19.59 8.15 -7.89
CA THR A 220 18.29 7.68 -8.38
C THR A 220 17.56 6.85 -7.33
N TYR A 221 18.22 5.92 -6.66
CA TYR A 221 17.60 5.08 -5.61
C TYR A 221 17.20 5.91 -4.39
N VAL A 222 18.06 6.82 -3.92
CA VAL A 222 17.76 7.72 -2.80
C VAL A 222 16.58 8.63 -3.13
N ALA A 223 16.53 9.23 -4.32
CA ALA A 223 15.41 10.06 -4.74
C ALA A 223 14.10 9.25 -4.82
N THR A 224 14.15 8.04 -5.35
CA THR A 224 12.98 7.16 -5.44
C THR A 224 12.51 6.72 -4.05
N LEU A 225 13.42 6.37 -3.15
CA LEU A 225 13.11 6.03 -1.76
C LEU A 225 12.48 7.24 -1.05
N ALA A 226 13.05 8.44 -1.23
CA ALA A 226 12.52 9.69 -0.67
C ALA A 226 11.06 9.94 -1.07
N LEU A 227 10.73 9.72 -2.35
CA LEU A 227 9.36 9.81 -2.84
C LEU A 227 8.45 8.76 -2.21
N LEU A 228 8.91 7.51 -2.09
CA LEU A 228 8.13 6.40 -1.55
C LEU A 228 7.81 6.58 -0.05
N ILE A 229 8.78 7.07 0.74
CA ILE A 229 8.60 7.32 2.18
C ILE A 229 8.01 8.71 2.48
N GLY A 230 7.81 9.56 1.47
CA GLY A 230 7.24 10.90 1.62
C GLY A 230 8.13 11.85 2.45
N ARG A 231 9.48 11.69 2.41
CA ARG A 231 10.46 12.56 3.08
C ARG A 231 11.54 12.99 2.12
N LYS A 232 12.01 14.22 2.30
CA LYS A 232 13.22 14.67 1.61
C LYS A 232 14.43 13.96 2.23
N LEU A 233 15.23 13.31 1.41
CA LEU A 233 16.52 12.74 1.76
C LEU A 233 17.60 13.51 1.01
N THR A 234 18.73 13.70 1.66
CA THR A 234 19.94 14.27 1.03
C THR A 234 20.76 13.16 0.37
N ASP A 235 21.57 13.54 -0.62
CA ASP A 235 22.38 12.55 -1.36
C ASP A 235 23.40 11.83 -0.48
N ASP A 236 23.78 12.41 0.67
CA ASP A 236 24.73 11.88 1.64
C ASP A 236 24.08 11.06 2.77
N VAL A 237 22.77 10.78 2.67
CA VAL A 237 22.06 9.97 3.67
C VAL A 237 22.79 8.63 3.87
N ARG A 238 23.02 8.28 5.14
CA ARG A 238 23.59 6.98 5.53
C ARG A 238 22.47 6.03 5.91
N LEU A 239 22.58 4.80 5.43
CA LEU A 239 21.66 3.73 5.78
C LEU A 239 22.33 2.80 6.78
N ASP A 240 21.59 2.40 7.82
CA ASP A 240 22.03 1.36 8.73
C ASP A 240 21.90 0.00 8.05
N ARG A 241 23.00 -0.78 8.03
CA ARG A 241 22.92 -2.17 7.59
C ARG A 241 22.12 -2.95 8.62
N PRO A 242 20.94 -3.48 8.28
CA PRO A 242 20.14 -4.22 9.25
C PRO A 242 20.81 -5.54 9.61
N ALA A 243 20.56 -6.00 10.84
CA ALA A 243 21.01 -7.33 11.25
C ALA A 243 20.22 -8.42 10.52
N GLU A 244 20.82 -9.61 10.36
CA GLU A 244 20.07 -10.76 9.86
C GLU A 244 18.91 -11.03 10.84
N PRO A 245 17.65 -11.07 10.34
CA PRO A 245 16.52 -11.34 11.21
C PRO A 245 16.68 -12.73 11.83
N SER A 246 16.38 -12.85 13.12
CA SER A 246 16.38 -14.16 13.80
C SER A 246 15.56 -15.15 13.00
N ALA A 247 16.07 -16.37 12.83
CA ALA A 247 15.33 -17.45 12.17
C ALA A 247 14.04 -17.70 12.96
N MET A 248 12.96 -17.06 12.56
CA MET A 248 11.63 -17.37 13.09
C MET A 248 11.14 -18.61 12.34
N HIS A 249 10.87 -19.67 13.09
CA HIS A 249 10.13 -20.82 12.59
C HIS A 249 8.64 -20.40 12.50
N ALA A 250 8.35 -19.39 11.68
CA ALA A 250 6.99 -18.99 11.42
C ALA A 250 6.39 -19.98 10.42
N GLU A 251 5.80 -21.04 10.92
CA GLU A 251 5.04 -22.02 10.11
C GLU A 251 3.75 -21.40 9.52
N GLU A 252 3.33 -20.24 10.02
CA GLU A 252 2.06 -19.63 9.69
C GLU A 252 2.20 -18.41 8.77
N ILE A 253 1.58 -18.50 7.60
CA ILE A 253 1.47 -17.39 6.65
C ILE A 253 0.39 -16.41 7.17
N ARG A 254 0.78 -15.16 7.48
CA ARG A 254 -0.08 -14.08 8.03
C ARG A 254 -0.32 -12.95 7.04
N ARG A 255 -0.39 -13.29 5.77
CA ARG A 255 -0.58 -12.33 4.68
C ARG A 255 -1.94 -11.62 4.76
N PRO A 256 -2.00 -10.30 4.53
CA PRO A 256 -3.26 -9.56 4.53
C PRO A 256 -4.25 -10.01 3.45
N GLU A 257 -3.78 -10.64 2.37
CA GLU A 257 -4.62 -11.24 1.33
C GLU A 257 -5.57 -12.30 1.90
N LEU A 258 -5.14 -13.05 2.91
CA LEU A 258 -6.02 -14.05 3.56
C LEU A 258 -7.21 -13.37 4.23
N ARG A 259 -7.00 -12.24 4.92
CA ARG A 259 -8.09 -11.44 5.50
C ARG A 259 -8.99 -10.82 4.44
N LEU A 260 -8.44 -10.46 3.29
CA LEU A 260 -9.23 -9.96 2.16
C LEU A 260 -10.19 -11.05 1.64
N PHE A 261 -9.74 -12.29 1.45
CA PHE A 261 -10.61 -13.39 1.04
C PHE A 261 -11.74 -13.64 2.05
N GLU A 262 -11.43 -13.63 3.35
CA GLU A 262 -12.44 -13.80 4.40
C GLU A 262 -13.46 -12.63 4.42
N SER A 263 -13.00 -11.40 4.27
CA SER A 263 -13.88 -10.22 4.20
C SER A 263 -14.80 -10.29 2.98
N GLN A 264 -14.29 -10.68 1.82
CA GLN A 264 -15.09 -10.86 0.60
C GLN A 264 -16.13 -11.98 0.77
N LYS A 265 -15.79 -13.09 1.44
CA LYS A 265 -16.75 -14.15 1.77
C LYS A 265 -17.85 -13.66 2.73
N ALA A 266 -17.49 -12.81 3.70
CA ALA A 266 -18.45 -12.18 4.60
C ALA A 266 -19.48 -11.33 3.84
N VAL A 267 -19.04 -10.55 2.84
CA VAL A 267 -19.92 -9.80 1.93
C VAL A 267 -20.91 -10.74 1.22
N LEU A 268 -20.44 -11.85 0.65
CA LEU A 268 -21.31 -12.83 -0.02
C LEU A 268 -22.31 -13.44 0.96
N GLY A 269 -21.90 -13.68 2.22
CA GLY A 269 -22.77 -14.16 3.28
C GLY A 269 -23.91 -13.19 3.59
N VAL A 270 -23.64 -11.89 3.61
CA VAL A 270 -24.70 -10.85 3.81
C VAL A 270 -25.60 -10.78 2.58
N ARG A 271 -25.04 -10.77 1.37
CA ARG A 271 -25.82 -10.75 0.11
C ARG A 271 -26.75 -11.96 0.02
N ARG A 272 -26.34 -13.13 0.53
CA ARG A 272 -27.20 -14.31 0.59
C ARG A 272 -28.40 -14.13 1.53
N ARG A 273 -28.25 -13.40 2.66
CA ARG A 273 -29.37 -13.05 3.54
C ARG A 273 -30.31 -12.07 2.84
N LEU A 274 -29.77 -10.99 2.28
CA LEU A 274 -30.56 -10.01 1.51
C LEU A 274 -31.36 -10.65 0.37
N LEU A 275 -30.77 -11.64 -0.33
CA LEU A 275 -31.48 -12.41 -1.34
C LEU A 275 -32.67 -13.19 -0.73
N THR A 276 -32.52 -13.71 0.48
CA THR A 276 -33.63 -14.39 1.18
C THR A 276 -34.70 -13.40 1.58
N ASP A 277 -34.32 -12.25 2.18
CA ASP A 277 -35.24 -11.22 2.65
C ASP A 277 -36.07 -10.65 1.51
N ALA A 278 -35.44 -10.39 0.34
CA ALA A 278 -36.13 -9.89 -0.86
C ALA A 278 -37.20 -10.84 -1.43
N ASN A 279 -37.23 -12.09 -1.02
CA ASN A 279 -38.20 -13.11 -1.44
C ASN A 279 -39.27 -13.41 -0.36
N LEU A 280 -39.23 -12.72 0.79
CA LEU A 280 -40.26 -12.82 1.81
C LEU A 280 -41.46 -11.94 1.48
N PRO A 281 -42.67 -12.23 2.03
CA PRO A 281 -43.81 -11.31 1.96
C PRO A 281 -43.48 -9.99 2.66
N HIS A 282 -43.83 -8.88 2.01
CA HIS A 282 -43.63 -7.52 2.53
C HIS A 282 -44.94 -7.01 3.12
N VAL A 283 -44.93 -6.62 4.39
CA VAL A 283 -46.05 -6.03 5.11
C VAL A 283 -45.69 -4.56 5.40
N SER A 284 -46.58 -3.66 5.06
CA SER A 284 -46.46 -2.21 5.33
C SER A 284 -47.75 -1.63 5.88
N LEU A 285 -47.61 -0.61 6.73
CA LEU A 285 -48.70 0.31 7.05
C LEU A 285 -48.68 1.45 6.03
N PHE A 286 -49.84 1.90 5.61
CA PHE A 286 -49.93 3.08 4.77
C PHE A 286 -51.05 4.01 5.22
N VAL A 287 -50.83 5.29 5.02
CA VAL A 287 -51.84 6.36 5.18
C VAL A 287 -51.73 7.21 3.93
N GLN A 288 -52.89 7.43 3.29
CA GLN A 288 -53.01 8.25 2.09
C GLN A 288 -54.04 9.35 2.33
N GLY A 289 -53.68 10.58 2.03
CA GLY A 289 -54.58 11.72 2.01
C GLY A 289 -54.55 12.41 0.66
N GLY A 290 -55.68 12.78 0.13
CA GLY A 290 -55.71 13.36 -1.21
C GLY A 290 -56.95 14.21 -1.48
N TYR A 291 -56.95 14.75 -2.70
CA TYR A 291 -58.08 15.53 -3.27
C TYR A 291 -58.33 15.01 -4.67
N GLY A 292 -59.59 14.69 -4.96
CA GLY A 292 -59.89 14.07 -6.25
C GLY A 292 -61.37 14.10 -6.63
N ARG A 293 -61.61 13.72 -7.89
CA ARG A 293 -62.94 13.53 -8.48
C ARG A 293 -62.96 12.20 -9.26
N PRO A 294 -63.81 11.24 -8.90
CA PRO A 294 -64.46 11.11 -7.60
C PRO A 294 -63.43 10.89 -6.48
N ALA A 295 -63.78 11.27 -5.25
CA ALA A 295 -63.00 10.98 -4.07
C ALA A 295 -63.21 9.49 -3.66
N LEU A 296 -63.56 9.19 -2.39
CA LEU A 296 -63.89 7.82 -1.97
C LEU A 296 -65.33 7.42 -2.35
N ASN A 297 -66.25 8.41 -2.42
CA ASN A 297 -67.62 8.15 -2.91
C ASN A 297 -67.64 8.17 -4.44
N MET A 298 -67.72 7.02 -5.05
CA MET A 298 -67.74 6.88 -6.52
C MET A 298 -69.01 7.45 -7.19
N LEU A 299 -70.09 7.73 -6.42
CA LEU A 299 -71.32 8.30 -6.91
C LEU A 299 -71.37 9.84 -6.85
N ASP A 300 -70.31 10.43 -6.30
CA ASP A 300 -70.14 11.87 -6.13
C ASP A 300 -69.18 12.44 -7.15
N ASN A 301 -69.65 13.32 -8.00
CA ASN A 301 -68.89 13.88 -9.11
C ASN A 301 -68.12 15.18 -8.76
N ASP A 302 -68.16 15.57 -7.47
CA ASP A 302 -67.44 16.76 -6.98
C ASP A 302 -65.97 16.43 -6.59
N PHE A 303 -65.16 17.46 -6.67
CA PHE A 303 -63.82 17.39 -6.09
C PHE A 303 -63.87 17.44 -4.56
N LYS A 304 -63.45 16.42 -3.89
CA LYS A 304 -63.45 16.32 -2.42
C LYS A 304 -62.16 15.79 -1.84
N PRO A 305 -61.81 16.26 -0.64
CA PRO A 305 -60.71 15.66 0.10
C PRO A 305 -61.09 14.25 0.59
N TYR A 306 -60.08 13.37 0.67
CA TYR A 306 -60.25 12.04 1.22
C TYR A 306 -59.01 11.59 2.01
N ALA A 307 -59.20 10.68 2.92
CA ALA A 307 -58.13 9.98 3.63
C ALA A 307 -58.47 8.49 3.72
N LEU A 308 -57.47 7.67 3.57
CA LEU A 308 -57.58 6.23 3.80
C LEU A 308 -56.26 5.70 4.38
N GLY A 309 -56.35 4.64 5.16
CA GLY A 309 -55.16 3.99 5.74
C GLY A 309 -55.46 2.53 5.95
N GLY A 310 -54.40 1.73 6.03
CA GLY A 310 -54.53 0.31 6.16
C GLY A 310 -53.21 -0.43 6.21
N ILE A 311 -53.30 -1.74 6.15
CA ILE A 311 -52.14 -2.64 6.03
C ILE A 311 -52.11 -3.15 4.60
N ARG A 312 -50.94 -3.11 4.00
CA ARG A 312 -50.68 -3.63 2.66
C ARG A 312 -49.73 -4.82 2.75
N LEU A 313 -50.17 -5.95 2.20
CA LEU A 313 -49.33 -7.13 2.01
C LEU A 313 -49.00 -7.23 0.52
N SER A 314 -47.71 -7.32 0.20
CA SER A 314 -47.21 -7.58 -1.14
C SER A 314 -46.22 -8.70 -1.13
N TRP A 315 -46.30 -9.61 -2.09
CA TRP A 315 -45.35 -10.72 -2.23
C TRP A 315 -45.02 -10.96 -3.69
N ASN A 316 -43.74 -10.81 -4.02
CA ASN A 316 -43.23 -11.11 -5.35
C ASN A 316 -42.93 -12.60 -5.50
N ILE A 317 -43.91 -13.40 -5.82
CA ILE A 317 -43.80 -14.85 -5.99
C ILE A 317 -42.88 -15.20 -7.18
N ALA A 318 -42.83 -14.36 -8.23
CA ALA A 318 -41.95 -14.56 -9.39
C ALA A 318 -40.47 -14.55 -9.01
N GLY A 319 -40.07 -13.87 -7.94
CA GLY A 319 -38.71 -13.91 -7.41
C GLY A 319 -38.25 -15.32 -7.05
N LEU A 320 -39.18 -16.19 -6.62
CA LEU A 320 -38.87 -17.60 -6.28
C LEU A 320 -38.38 -18.42 -7.48
N TYR A 321 -38.74 -18.04 -8.72
CA TYR A 321 -38.27 -18.74 -9.94
C TYR A 321 -36.74 -18.70 -10.07
N THR A 322 -36.12 -17.60 -9.69
CA THR A 322 -34.68 -17.38 -9.80
C THR A 322 -33.92 -17.59 -8.49
N TYR A 323 -34.61 -17.56 -7.34
CA TYR A 323 -34.02 -17.59 -5.99
C TYR A 323 -32.98 -18.71 -5.82
N ARG A 324 -33.34 -19.95 -6.17
CA ARG A 324 -32.42 -21.12 -6.04
C ARG A 324 -31.16 -20.96 -6.88
N LYS A 325 -31.27 -20.43 -8.10
CA LYS A 325 -30.14 -20.23 -8.99
C LYS A 325 -29.28 -19.06 -8.52
N GLN A 326 -29.87 -17.96 -8.06
CA GLN A 326 -29.13 -16.83 -7.51
C GLN A 326 -28.38 -17.21 -6.23
N ARG A 327 -29.01 -17.98 -5.34
CA ARG A 327 -28.34 -18.51 -4.16
C ARG A 327 -27.18 -19.43 -4.51
N HIS A 328 -27.37 -20.32 -5.49
CA HIS A 328 -26.31 -21.20 -5.98
C HIS A 328 -25.14 -20.40 -6.58
N LEU A 329 -25.42 -19.32 -7.32
CA LEU A 329 -24.36 -18.42 -7.84
C LEU A 329 -23.53 -17.80 -6.72
N LEU A 330 -24.15 -17.36 -5.62
CA LEU A 330 -23.43 -16.85 -4.45
C LEU A 330 -22.56 -17.94 -3.79
N ASP A 331 -23.07 -19.18 -3.72
CA ASP A 331 -22.30 -20.31 -3.19
C ASP A 331 -21.13 -20.68 -4.12
N VAL A 332 -21.29 -20.59 -5.45
CA VAL A 332 -20.22 -20.77 -6.44
C VAL A 332 -19.16 -19.66 -6.27
N ASN A 333 -19.59 -18.42 -6.14
CA ASN A 333 -18.66 -17.30 -5.91
C ASN A 333 -17.86 -17.46 -4.60
N ALA A 334 -18.49 -17.95 -3.53
CA ALA A 334 -17.78 -18.22 -2.29
C ALA A 334 -16.73 -19.33 -2.45
N ARG A 335 -17.06 -20.43 -3.18
CA ARG A 335 -16.09 -21.46 -3.52
C ARG A 335 -14.97 -20.97 -4.44
N THR A 336 -15.28 -20.05 -5.34
CA THR A 336 -14.24 -19.41 -6.19
C THR A 336 -13.22 -18.65 -5.33
N LEU A 337 -13.67 -17.94 -4.28
CA LEU A 337 -12.76 -17.29 -3.33
C LEU A 337 -11.92 -18.31 -2.55
N ASP A 338 -12.49 -19.49 -2.18
CA ASP A 338 -11.71 -20.56 -1.55
C ASP A 338 -10.60 -21.07 -2.49
N VAL A 339 -10.91 -21.31 -3.76
CA VAL A 339 -9.92 -21.73 -4.77
C VAL A 339 -8.85 -20.65 -4.98
N GLN A 340 -9.24 -19.37 -5.02
CA GLN A 340 -8.27 -18.25 -5.13
C GLN A 340 -7.35 -18.17 -3.90
N ARG A 341 -7.90 -18.37 -2.69
CA ARG A 341 -7.10 -18.44 -1.45
C ARG A 341 -6.11 -19.60 -1.50
N ASP A 342 -6.56 -20.78 -1.91
CA ASP A 342 -5.71 -21.98 -1.97
C ASP A 342 -4.60 -21.82 -3.03
N ALA A 343 -4.91 -21.23 -4.18
CA ALA A 343 -3.94 -20.88 -5.21
C ALA A 343 -2.91 -19.84 -4.68
N PHE A 344 -3.37 -18.81 -3.97
CA PHE A 344 -2.51 -17.81 -3.33
C PHE A 344 -1.56 -18.47 -2.29
N LEU A 345 -2.09 -19.36 -1.45
CA LEU A 345 -1.27 -20.09 -0.48
C LEU A 345 -0.22 -20.98 -1.15
N LEU A 346 -0.58 -21.66 -2.25
CA LEU A 346 0.37 -22.46 -3.02
C LEU A 346 1.50 -21.58 -3.58
N GLU A 347 1.18 -20.47 -4.23
CA GLU A 347 2.17 -19.54 -4.79
C GLU A 347 3.06 -18.95 -3.69
N THR A 348 2.48 -18.61 -2.54
CA THR A 348 3.23 -18.11 -1.38
C THR A 348 4.21 -19.16 -0.87
N ARG A 349 3.79 -20.43 -0.73
CA ARG A 349 4.68 -21.52 -0.32
C ARG A 349 5.80 -21.78 -1.33
N MET A 350 5.49 -21.77 -2.62
CA MET A 350 6.51 -21.89 -3.68
C MET A 350 7.55 -20.76 -3.59
N THR A 351 7.09 -19.53 -3.33
CA THR A 351 7.99 -18.37 -3.13
C THR A 351 8.85 -18.54 -1.90
N LEU A 352 8.29 -18.97 -0.77
CA LEU A 352 9.03 -19.24 0.48
C LEU A 352 10.11 -20.32 0.26
N THR A 353 9.75 -21.45 -0.35
CA THR A 353 10.71 -22.54 -0.65
C THR A 353 11.87 -22.05 -1.52
N ARG A 354 11.56 -21.23 -2.55
CA ARG A 354 12.60 -20.63 -3.41
C ARG A 354 13.51 -19.72 -2.60
N GLN A 355 12.96 -18.86 -1.74
CA GLN A 355 13.72 -17.92 -0.91
C GLN A 355 14.60 -18.67 0.10
N GLU A 356 14.10 -19.71 0.75
CA GLU A 356 14.86 -20.56 1.67
C GLU A 356 16.05 -21.23 0.98
N THR A 357 15.82 -21.82 -0.21
CA THR A 357 16.88 -22.43 -1.02
C THR A 357 17.94 -21.40 -1.45
N GLU A 358 17.49 -20.19 -1.82
CA GLU A 358 18.40 -19.10 -2.20
C GLU A 358 19.24 -18.62 -1.00
N MET A 359 18.64 -18.47 0.18
CA MET A 359 19.36 -18.10 1.41
C MET A 359 20.40 -19.18 1.79
N GLU A 360 20.03 -20.46 1.69
CA GLU A 360 20.99 -21.56 1.96
C GLU A 360 22.17 -21.54 0.98
N LYS A 361 21.91 -21.35 -0.31
CA LYS A 361 22.94 -21.18 -1.33
C LYS A 361 23.86 -20.01 -1.00
N LEU A 362 23.29 -18.84 -0.69
CA LEU A 362 24.07 -17.63 -0.39
C LEU A 362 24.94 -17.80 0.85
N ARG A 363 24.49 -18.45 1.91
CA ARG A 363 25.31 -18.77 3.10
C ARG A 363 26.54 -19.63 2.73
N ARG A 364 26.34 -20.63 1.85
CA ARG A 364 27.46 -21.45 1.36
C ARG A 364 28.44 -20.63 0.51
N LEU A 365 27.93 -19.75 -0.36
CA LEU A 365 28.75 -18.88 -1.20
C LEU A 365 29.59 -17.92 -0.36
N VAL A 366 29.01 -17.24 0.64
CA VAL A 366 29.74 -16.32 1.55
C VAL A 366 30.88 -17.05 2.24
N THR A 367 30.67 -18.31 2.67
CA THR A 367 31.75 -19.13 3.30
C THR A 367 32.88 -19.41 2.31
N SER A 368 32.56 -19.73 1.06
CA SER A 368 33.55 -19.98 0.00
C SER A 368 34.28 -18.70 -0.42
N ASP A 369 33.57 -17.58 -0.52
CA ASP A 369 34.11 -16.28 -0.91
C ASP A 369 35.22 -15.82 0.07
N ALA A 370 35.03 -16.03 1.36
CA ALA A 370 36.05 -15.70 2.39
C ALA A 370 37.38 -16.40 2.11
N GLU A 371 37.35 -17.68 1.73
CA GLU A 371 38.57 -18.44 1.39
C GLU A 371 39.16 -17.96 0.04
N ILE A 372 38.31 -17.71 -0.95
CA ILE A 372 38.73 -17.17 -2.26
C ILE A 372 39.46 -15.84 -2.06
N ILE A 373 38.90 -14.92 -1.26
CA ILE A 373 39.53 -13.62 -0.96
C ILE A 373 40.89 -13.82 -0.32
N ARG A 374 40.99 -14.67 0.69
CA ARG A 374 42.25 -14.96 1.38
C ARG A 374 43.34 -15.45 0.42
N LEU A 375 42.96 -16.30 -0.53
CA LEU A 375 43.87 -16.79 -1.56
C LEU A 375 44.31 -15.70 -2.55
N ARG A 376 43.31 -14.88 -3.02
CA ARG A 376 43.54 -13.78 -3.97
C ARG A 376 44.40 -12.67 -3.38
N GLU A 377 44.24 -12.36 -2.08
CA GLU A 377 45.06 -11.39 -1.36
C GLU A 377 46.53 -11.81 -1.35
N ARG A 378 46.83 -13.07 -1.06
CA ARG A 378 48.22 -13.60 -1.07
C ARG A 378 48.86 -13.50 -2.46
N VAL A 379 48.07 -13.83 -3.52
CA VAL A 379 48.55 -13.74 -4.90
C VAL A 379 48.80 -12.29 -5.28
N LYS A 380 47.87 -11.35 -4.97
CA LYS A 380 48.04 -9.92 -5.19
C LYS A 380 49.29 -9.37 -4.50
N GLU A 381 49.54 -9.74 -3.23
CA GLU A 381 50.70 -9.30 -2.46
C GLU A 381 52.00 -9.81 -3.07
N SER A 382 52.05 -11.07 -3.51
CA SER A 382 53.21 -11.61 -4.24
C SER A 382 53.45 -10.82 -5.54
N ALA A 383 52.41 -10.57 -6.34
CA ALA A 383 52.49 -9.82 -7.58
C ALA A 383 52.91 -8.35 -7.37
N ARG A 384 52.51 -7.75 -6.25
CA ARG A 384 52.93 -6.41 -5.86
C ARG A 384 54.43 -6.32 -5.65
N ASN A 385 55.01 -7.31 -4.95
CA ASN A 385 56.42 -7.38 -4.73
C ASN A 385 57.18 -7.69 -6.02
N GLN A 386 56.68 -8.60 -6.86
CA GLN A 386 57.31 -8.94 -8.15
C GLN A 386 57.33 -7.74 -9.11
N LEU A 387 56.26 -6.92 -9.12
CA LEU A 387 56.19 -5.68 -9.92
C LEU A 387 57.29 -4.68 -9.49
N GLN A 388 57.55 -4.57 -8.18
CA GLN A 388 58.60 -3.71 -7.63
C GLN A 388 60.02 -4.11 -8.09
N PHE A 389 60.26 -5.39 -8.24
CA PHE A 389 61.56 -5.93 -8.67
C PHE A 389 61.65 -6.20 -10.18
N GLY A 390 60.62 -5.82 -10.94
CA GLY A 390 60.59 -5.97 -12.41
C GLY A 390 60.41 -7.41 -12.90
N THR A 391 60.07 -8.36 -12.02
CA THR A 391 59.89 -9.76 -12.37
C THR A 391 58.44 -10.12 -12.78
N ALA A 392 57.46 -9.23 -12.56
CA ALA A 392 56.10 -9.31 -13.09
C ALA A 392 55.79 -8.09 -13.96
N THR A 393 54.90 -8.28 -14.96
CA THR A 393 54.45 -7.17 -15.79
C THR A 393 53.33 -6.37 -15.09
N ALA A 394 53.11 -5.12 -15.52
CA ALA A 394 51.98 -4.33 -15.04
C ALA A 394 50.65 -5.01 -15.35
N ASN A 395 50.53 -5.71 -16.48
CA ASN A 395 49.33 -6.44 -16.87
C ASN A 395 49.02 -7.59 -15.90
N ASP A 396 50.07 -8.36 -15.48
CA ASP A 396 49.89 -9.41 -14.50
C ASP A 396 49.40 -8.85 -13.15
N TYR A 397 49.99 -7.72 -12.70
CA TYR A 397 49.53 -7.04 -11.49
C TYR A 397 48.09 -6.57 -11.58
N ILE A 398 47.70 -5.93 -12.70
CA ILE A 398 46.29 -5.51 -12.96
C ILE A 398 45.35 -6.71 -12.86
N GLN A 399 45.69 -7.85 -13.48
CA GLN A 399 44.85 -9.05 -13.44
C GLN A 399 44.63 -9.55 -12.00
N TYR A 400 45.66 -9.57 -11.18
CA TYR A 400 45.57 -10.08 -9.79
C TYR A 400 44.83 -9.10 -8.87
N VAL A 401 45.03 -7.77 -9.05
CA VAL A 401 44.27 -6.73 -8.33
C VAL A 401 42.79 -6.81 -8.69
N ASN A 402 42.45 -6.91 -9.97
CA ASN A 402 41.07 -7.03 -10.43
C ASN A 402 40.45 -8.37 -9.99
N ALA A 403 41.20 -9.45 -9.92
CA ALA A 403 40.69 -10.74 -9.44
C ALA A 403 40.34 -10.71 -7.94
N GLU A 404 41.18 -10.05 -7.13
CA GLU A 404 40.92 -9.85 -5.71
C GLU A 404 39.74 -8.90 -5.49
N HIS A 405 39.69 -7.78 -6.21
CA HIS A 405 38.59 -6.86 -6.15
C HIS A 405 37.25 -7.53 -6.50
N ARG A 406 37.19 -8.33 -7.59
CA ARG A 406 36.00 -9.10 -7.96
C ARG A 406 35.56 -10.08 -6.86
N ALA A 407 36.52 -10.75 -6.21
CA ALA A 407 36.23 -11.68 -5.11
C ALA A 407 35.59 -10.94 -3.92
N ARG A 408 36.15 -9.79 -3.51
CA ARG A 408 35.57 -8.96 -2.44
C ARG A 408 34.19 -8.44 -2.79
N LEU A 409 34.01 -7.97 -4.04
CA LEU A 409 32.74 -7.51 -4.53
C LEU A 409 31.67 -8.62 -4.52
N SER A 410 32.06 -9.83 -4.97
CA SER A 410 31.17 -11.00 -4.95
C SER A 410 30.69 -11.32 -3.53
N MET A 411 31.60 -11.39 -2.56
CA MET A 411 31.27 -11.65 -1.16
C MET A 411 30.31 -10.59 -0.60
N ALA A 412 30.65 -9.32 -0.79
CA ALA A 412 29.83 -8.20 -0.29
C ALA A 412 28.41 -8.22 -0.85
N LEU A 413 28.28 -8.53 -2.15
CA LEU A 413 26.96 -8.66 -2.80
C LEU A 413 26.21 -9.90 -2.30
N HIS A 414 26.86 -11.05 -2.11
CA HIS A 414 26.22 -12.25 -1.57
C HIS A 414 25.71 -12.02 -0.14
N GLU A 415 26.47 -11.33 0.71
CA GLU A 415 26.02 -10.96 2.06
C GLU A 415 24.80 -10.04 2.03
N LEU A 416 24.80 -9.02 1.18
CA LEU A 416 23.65 -8.10 1.05
C LEU A 416 22.44 -8.78 0.44
N GLN A 417 22.63 -9.67 -0.54
CA GLN A 417 21.55 -10.49 -1.12
C GLN A 417 20.96 -11.44 -0.07
N LEU A 418 21.77 -12.03 0.79
CA LEU A 418 21.29 -12.88 1.89
C LEU A 418 20.38 -12.09 2.83
N LEU A 419 20.80 -10.90 3.24
CA LEU A 419 19.99 -10.03 4.08
C LEU A 419 18.69 -9.62 3.37
N TRP A 420 18.77 -9.22 2.12
CA TRP A 420 17.60 -8.86 1.32
C TRP A 420 16.60 -10.01 1.19
N GLU A 421 17.07 -11.22 0.89
CA GLU A 421 16.20 -12.41 0.82
C GLU A 421 15.58 -12.74 2.19
N ALA A 422 16.33 -12.60 3.28
CA ALA A 422 15.80 -12.82 4.62
C ALA A 422 14.66 -11.82 4.98
N TYR A 423 14.81 -10.55 4.63
CA TYR A 423 13.77 -9.55 4.82
C TYR A 423 12.58 -9.73 3.87
N ASN A 424 12.82 -10.17 2.63
CA ASN A 424 11.74 -10.51 1.70
C ASN A 424 10.99 -11.75 2.15
N HIS A 425 11.67 -12.75 2.70
CA HIS A 425 11.05 -13.93 3.28
C HIS A 425 10.07 -13.57 4.41
N ARG A 426 10.48 -12.69 5.34
CA ARG A 426 9.58 -12.14 6.37
C ARG A 426 8.37 -11.43 5.76
N THR A 427 8.60 -10.59 4.76
CA THR A 427 7.52 -9.91 4.04
C THR A 427 6.58 -10.90 3.35
N THR A 428 7.12 -12.00 2.80
CA THR A 428 6.32 -13.07 2.17
C THR A 428 5.49 -13.85 3.19
N LEU A 429 5.95 -13.98 4.44
CA LEU A 429 5.16 -14.55 5.55
C LEU A 429 4.06 -13.61 6.04
N GLY A 430 4.16 -12.29 5.78
CA GLY A 430 3.18 -11.29 6.19
C GLY A 430 3.62 -10.41 7.36
N GLU A 431 4.93 -10.41 7.68
CA GLU A 431 5.52 -9.58 8.74
C GLU A 431 5.93 -8.17 8.26
#